data_8c5a264e0e9cd6ee9ba79df00418fd6b
#
_entry.id   8c5a264e0e9cd6ee9ba79df00418fd6b
#
_cell.length_a   1.000
_cell.length_b   1.000
_cell.length_c   1.000
_cell.angle_alpha   90.00
_cell.angle_beta   90.00
_cell.angle_gamma   90.00
#
_symmetry.space_group_name_H-M   'P 1'
#
loop_
_entity.id
_entity.type
_entity.pdbx_description
1 polymer ?
#
loop_
_entity_poly.entity_id
_entity_poly.type
_entity_poly.pdbx_seq_one_letter_code
_entity_poly.pdbx_strand_id
1 'polypeptide(L)'
;WNWRACYLFLLVLCAGVTFSMARWMPETRPVDAPRTRLLTSYKTLFGNSGFNCYLLMLIGGLAGIAAFEACSGVLMGAVLGLSSMTVSILFILPIPAAFFGAWFAGRPNKRFSTLMWQSVICCLLAGLLMWIPDWFGVMNVWTLLVPAALFFFGAGMLFPLATSGAMEPFPFLAGTAGALVGGLQNIGSGVLASLSAMLPQTGQGSLGLLMTLMGLLIVLCWLPLATRMSHQGQPV
;
A
#
# COMPACT_ATOMS: atom_id res chain seq x y z
N TRP A 1 10.29 20.74 22.53
CA TRP A 1 9.75 19.37 22.62
C TRP A 1 10.77 18.43 21.99
N ASN A 2 11.16 17.39 22.70
CA ASN A 2 12.19 16.45 22.25
C ASN A 2 11.51 15.29 21.50
N TRP A 3 12.21 14.67 20.52
CA TRP A 3 11.73 13.48 19.79
C TRP A 3 11.23 12.34 20.71
N ARG A 4 11.77 12.27 21.93
CA ARG A 4 11.34 11.30 22.96
C ARG A 4 9.88 11.52 23.40
N ALA A 5 9.36 12.74 23.37
CA ALA A 5 7.98 13.04 23.73
C ALA A 5 6.99 12.40 22.72
N CYS A 6 7.37 12.31 21.42
CA CYS A 6 6.56 11.65 20.41
C CYS A 6 6.41 10.15 20.72
N TYR A 7 7.51 9.49 21.09
CA TYR A 7 7.46 8.07 21.46
C TYR A 7 6.71 7.81 22.78
N LEU A 8 6.83 8.69 23.76
CA LEU A 8 6.06 8.64 24.99
C LEU A 8 4.55 8.76 24.72
N PHE A 9 4.18 9.71 23.86
CA PHE A 9 2.79 9.87 23.44
C PHE A 9 2.25 8.61 22.76
N LEU A 10 3.00 8.04 21.82
CA LEU A 10 2.64 6.79 21.15
C LEU A 10 2.53 5.63 22.14
N LEU A 11 3.47 5.53 23.09
CA LEU A 11 3.45 4.49 24.12
C LEU A 11 2.16 4.58 24.97
N VAL A 12 1.82 5.77 25.44
CA VAL A 12 0.60 6.00 26.26
C VAL A 12 -0.65 5.66 25.46
N LEU A 13 -0.71 6.09 24.19
CA LEU A 13 -1.83 5.81 23.30
C LEU A 13 -1.98 4.30 23.03
N CYS A 14 -0.89 3.62 22.70
CA CYS A 14 -0.90 2.16 22.48
C CYS A 14 -1.27 1.39 23.75
N ALA A 15 -0.74 1.80 24.91
CA ALA A 15 -1.09 1.18 26.19
C ALA A 15 -2.58 1.37 26.51
N GLY A 16 -3.12 2.57 26.28
CA GLY A 16 -4.54 2.89 26.47
C GLY A 16 -5.45 2.05 25.56
N VAL A 17 -5.10 1.94 24.27
CA VAL A 17 -5.85 1.09 23.32
C VAL A 17 -5.78 -0.38 23.74
N THR A 18 -4.59 -0.88 24.09
CA THR A 18 -4.41 -2.28 24.54
C THR A 18 -5.22 -2.58 25.80
N PHE A 19 -5.19 -1.67 26.78
CA PHE A 19 -5.99 -1.79 28.00
C PHE A 19 -7.48 -1.80 27.68
N SER A 20 -7.95 -0.90 26.82
CA SER A 20 -9.34 -0.82 26.40
C SER A 20 -9.80 -2.11 25.71
N MET A 21 -8.98 -2.64 24.79
CA MET A 21 -9.28 -3.90 24.12
C MET A 21 -9.33 -5.06 25.12
N ALA A 22 -8.36 -5.17 26.03
CA ALA A 22 -8.31 -6.24 27.03
C ALA A 22 -9.49 -6.18 27.99
N ARG A 23 -10.04 -4.97 28.27
CA ARG A 23 -11.13 -4.79 29.27
C ARG A 23 -12.52 -4.92 28.69
N TRP A 24 -12.72 -4.49 27.43
CA TRP A 24 -14.07 -4.37 26.87
C TRP A 24 -14.31 -5.22 25.62
N MET A 25 -13.27 -5.76 24.99
CA MET A 25 -13.45 -6.58 23.80
C MET A 25 -13.72 -8.05 24.17
N PRO A 26 -14.91 -8.60 23.85
CA PRO A 26 -15.18 -10.01 24.09
C PRO A 26 -14.35 -10.88 23.16
N GLU A 27 -14.05 -12.11 23.59
CA GLU A 27 -13.41 -13.11 22.72
C GLU A 27 -14.35 -13.41 21.55
N THR A 28 -13.88 -13.13 20.33
CA THR A 28 -14.67 -13.32 19.11
C THR A 28 -14.34 -14.63 18.39
N ARG A 29 -13.36 -15.39 18.86
CA ARG A 29 -13.00 -16.66 18.27
C ARG A 29 -14.11 -17.69 18.51
N PRO A 30 -14.63 -18.35 17.45
CA PRO A 30 -15.60 -19.42 17.62
C PRO A 30 -15.01 -20.54 18.50
N VAL A 31 -15.83 -21.05 19.43
CA VAL A 31 -15.42 -22.11 20.40
C VAL A 31 -14.95 -23.37 19.65
N ASP A 32 -15.59 -23.66 18.52
CA ASP A 32 -15.31 -24.84 17.67
C ASP A 32 -14.23 -24.59 16.60
N ALA A 33 -13.54 -23.44 16.66
CA ALA A 33 -12.50 -23.14 15.67
C ALA A 33 -11.35 -24.17 15.76
N PRO A 34 -11.02 -24.85 14.66
CA PRO A 34 -9.99 -25.88 14.67
C PRO A 34 -8.64 -25.28 15.09
N ARG A 35 -7.94 -25.96 16.00
CA ARG A 35 -6.56 -25.61 16.40
C ARG A 35 -5.61 -26.07 15.29
N THR A 36 -5.39 -25.23 14.29
CA THR A 36 -4.42 -25.53 13.24
C THR A 36 -3.01 -25.14 13.68
N ARG A 37 -2.01 -25.98 13.30
CA ARG A 37 -0.60 -25.63 13.53
C ARG A 37 -0.23 -24.47 12.62
N LEU A 38 0.50 -23.48 13.12
CA LEU A 38 0.91 -22.27 12.38
C LEU A 38 1.55 -22.59 11.03
N LEU A 39 2.46 -23.57 10.99
CA LEU A 39 3.13 -24.00 9.75
C LEU A 39 2.16 -24.54 8.71
N THR A 40 1.15 -25.29 9.13
CA THR A 40 0.12 -25.81 8.22
C THR A 40 -0.72 -24.66 7.68
N SER A 41 -1.09 -23.70 8.52
CA SER A 41 -1.84 -22.51 8.09
C SER A 41 -1.04 -21.68 7.07
N TYR A 42 0.26 -21.48 7.30
CA TYR A 42 1.13 -20.78 6.36
C TYR A 42 1.25 -21.51 5.03
N LYS A 43 1.43 -22.83 5.05
CA LYS A 43 1.48 -23.65 3.83
C LYS A 43 0.16 -23.56 3.04
N THR A 44 -0.98 -23.54 3.72
CA THR A 44 -2.30 -23.38 3.09
C THR A 44 -2.44 -22.01 2.43
N LEU A 45 -2.04 -20.93 3.12
CA LEU A 45 -2.13 -19.56 2.61
C LEU A 45 -1.23 -19.35 1.40
N PHE A 46 0.06 -19.70 1.51
CA PHE A 46 1.03 -19.57 0.40
C PHE A 46 0.78 -20.55 -0.75
N GLY A 47 0.10 -21.66 -0.51
CA GLY A 47 -0.36 -22.57 -1.56
C GLY A 47 -1.47 -21.98 -2.43
N ASN A 48 -2.14 -20.92 -1.99
CA ASN A 48 -3.19 -20.25 -2.75
C ASN A 48 -2.62 -19.11 -3.60
N SER A 49 -2.70 -19.27 -4.92
CA SER A 49 -2.18 -18.26 -5.86
C SER A 49 -2.93 -16.93 -5.78
N GLY A 50 -4.22 -16.93 -5.43
CA GLY A 50 -5.00 -15.71 -5.22
C GLY A 50 -4.48 -14.90 -4.04
N PHE A 51 -4.24 -15.57 -2.91
CA PHE A 51 -3.63 -14.94 -1.72
C PHE A 51 -2.28 -14.31 -2.06
N ASN A 52 -1.41 -15.03 -2.76
CA ASN A 52 -0.08 -14.52 -3.14
C ASN A 52 -0.17 -13.31 -4.08
N CYS A 53 -1.09 -13.32 -5.05
CA CYS A 53 -1.30 -12.17 -5.92
C CYS A 53 -1.76 -10.94 -5.14
N TYR A 54 -2.75 -11.06 -4.26
CA TYR A 54 -3.20 -9.95 -3.42
C TYR A 54 -2.10 -9.45 -2.48
N LEU A 55 -1.32 -10.36 -1.88
CA LEU A 55 -0.18 -10.00 -1.03
C LEU A 55 0.87 -9.18 -1.80
N LEU A 56 1.23 -9.63 -3.02
CA LEU A 56 2.19 -8.90 -3.87
C LEU A 56 1.64 -7.53 -4.29
N MET A 57 0.36 -7.42 -4.57
CA MET A 57 -0.28 -6.13 -4.87
C MET A 57 -0.20 -5.18 -3.67
N LEU A 58 -0.44 -5.69 -2.46
CA LEU A 58 -0.34 -4.90 -1.22
C LEU A 58 1.10 -4.45 -0.94
N ILE A 59 2.09 -5.34 -1.15
CA ILE A 59 3.51 -4.99 -1.08
C ILE A 59 3.85 -3.89 -2.09
N GLY A 60 3.43 -4.04 -3.34
CA GLY A 60 3.67 -3.05 -4.40
C GLY A 60 3.05 -1.69 -4.11
N GLY A 61 1.81 -1.67 -3.62
CA GLY A 61 1.12 -0.44 -3.22
C GLY A 61 1.83 0.30 -2.09
N LEU A 62 2.22 -0.42 -1.03
CA LEU A 62 2.94 0.18 0.09
C LEU A 62 4.37 0.57 -0.28
N ALA A 63 5.05 -0.24 -1.11
CA ALA A 63 6.41 0.04 -1.57
C ALA A 63 6.49 1.33 -2.40
N GLY A 64 5.52 1.59 -3.27
CA GLY A 64 5.47 2.84 -4.04
C GLY A 64 5.28 4.07 -3.15
N ILE A 65 4.43 3.98 -2.12
CA ILE A 65 4.28 5.03 -1.12
C ILE A 65 5.59 5.23 -0.35
N ALA A 66 6.16 4.16 0.20
CA ALA A 66 7.38 4.22 0.99
C ALA A 66 8.59 4.72 0.18
N ALA A 67 8.68 4.38 -1.11
CA ALA A 67 9.72 4.91 -2.00
C ALA A 67 9.56 6.42 -2.21
N PHE A 68 8.34 6.92 -2.42
CA PHE A 68 8.08 8.35 -2.49
C PHE A 68 8.49 9.03 -1.18
N GLU A 69 8.10 8.50 -0.04
CA GLU A 69 8.47 9.04 1.27
C GLU A 69 9.98 9.05 1.51
N ALA A 70 10.69 8.02 1.10
CA ALA A 70 12.14 7.93 1.26
C ALA A 70 12.93 8.90 0.35
N CYS A 71 12.48 9.11 -0.88
CA CYS A 71 13.23 9.87 -1.90
C CYS A 71 12.78 11.34 -2.02
N SER A 72 11.50 11.64 -1.79
CA SER A 72 10.94 12.97 -2.07
C SER A 72 11.57 14.08 -1.22
N GLY A 73 11.99 13.78 0.01
CA GLY A 73 12.68 14.76 0.87
C GLY A 73 14.00 15.24 0.27
N VAL A 74 14.79 14.32 -0.30
CA VAL A 74 16.05 14.64 -0.98
C VAL A 74 15.79 15.38 -2.30
N LEU A 75 14.83 14.89 -3.10
CA LEU A 75 14.49 15.49 -4.38
C LEU A 75 13.97 16.94 -4.21
N MET A 76 13.08 17.17 -3.25
CA MET A 76 12.53 18.51 -3.01
C MET A 76 13.54 19.43 -2.30
N GLY A 77 14.30 18.92 -1.33
CA GLY A 77 15.24 19.73 -0.56
C GLY A 77 16.58 19.97 -1.26
N ALA A 78 17.25 18.89 -1.70
CA ALA A 78 18.58 18.99 -2.28
C ALA A 78 18.57 19.34 -3.77
N VAL A 79 17.65 18.78 -4.57
CA VAL A 79 17.63 18.97 -6.02
C VAL A 79 16.81 20.22 -6.39
N LEU A 80 15.62 20.41 -5.83
CA LEU A 80 14.79 21.61 -6.09
C LEU A 80 15.13 22.80 -5.19
N GLY A 81 16.00 22.64 -4.19
CA GLY A 81 16.46 23.73 -3.32
C GLY A 81 15.39 24.32 -2.39
N LEU A 82 14.32 23.54 -2.07
CA LEU A 82 13.24 24.01 -1.23
C LEU A 82 13.62 24.02 0.25
N SER A 83 13.06 24.97 1.01
CA SER A 83 13.26 25.02 2.45
C SER A 83 12.66 23.81 3.16
N SER A 84 13.26 23.39 4.28
CA SER A 84 12.76 22.25 5.07
C SER A 84 11.29 22.41 5.49
N MET A 85 10.85 23.64 5.77
CA MET A 85 9.46 23.94 6.11
C MET A 85 8.53 23.69 4.92
N THR A 86 8.91 24.14 3.72
CA THR A 86 8.16 23.92 2.49
C THR A 86 8.07 22.43 2.16
N VAL A 87 9.18 21.70 2.24
CA VAL A 87 9.22 20.24 2.04
C VAL A 87 8.25 19.54 2.99
N SER A 88 8.25 19.90 4.27
CA SER A 88 7.37 19.29 5.27
C SER A 88 5.88 19.51 4.95
N ILE A 89 5.51 20.69 4.47
CA ILE A 89 4.12 20.99 4.07
C ILE A 89 3.73 20.19 2.82
N LEU A 90 4.62 20.17 1.82
CA LEU A 90 4.37 19.46 0.55
C LEU A 90 4.27 17.95 0.74
N PHE A 91 4.98 17.40 1.73
CA PHE A 91 4.97 15.98 2.06
C PHE A 91 3.59 15.47 2.53
N ILE A 92 2.79 16.36 3.13
CA ILE A 92 1.46 16.04 3.64
C ILE A 92 0.42 15.99 2.51
N LEU A 93 0.63 16.71 1.39
CA LEU A 93 -0.37 16.89 0.34
C LEU A 93 -0.86 15.59 -0.33
N PRO A 94 -0.03 14.56 -0.59
CA PRO A 94 -0.50 13.31 -1.16
C PRO A 94 -1.31 12.44 -0.19
N ILE A 95 -1.14 12.59 1.13
CA ILE A 95 -1.76 11.73 2.15
C ILE A 95 -3.30 11.74 2.09
N PRO A 96 -3.99 12.89 2.01
CA PRO A 96 -5.45 12.92 1.86
C PRO A 96 -5.96 12.12 0.66
N ALA A 97 -5.19 12.03 -0.42
CA ALA A 97 -5.60 11.25 -1.59
C ALA A 97 -5.78 9.76 -1.27
N ALA A 98 -4.95 9.19 -0.38
CA ALA A 98 -5.11 7.81 0.09
C ALA A 98 -6.43 7.60 0.85
N PHE A 99 -6.81 8.55 1.72
CA PHE A 99 -8.10 8.51 2.42
C PHE A 99 -9.28 8.60 1.46
N PHE A 100 -9.21 9.50 0.46
CA PHE A 100 -10.22 9.60 -0.58
C PHE A 100 -10.31 8.33 -1.41
N GLY A 101 -9.19 7.69 -1.71
CA GLY A 101 -9.15 6.38 -2.39
C GLY A 101 -9.85 5.29 -1.58
N ALA A 102 -9.51 5.16 -0.30
CA ALA A 102 -10.14 4.19 0.60
C ALA A 102 -11.65 4.44 0.75
N TRP A 103 -12.05 5.70 0.91
CA TRP A 103 -13.47 6.07 0.95
C TRP A 103 -14.20 5.76 -0.36
N PHE A 104 -13.54 6.01 -1.50
CA PHE A 104 -14.11 5.70 -2.81
C PHE A 104 -14.29 4.20 -3.02
N ALA A 105 -13.34 3.38 -2.54
CA ALA A 105 -13.44 1.91 -2.57
C ALA A 105 -14.60 1.37 -1.71
N GLY A 106 -14.97 2.06 -0.63
CA GLY A 106 -16.07 1.66 0.25
C GLY A 106 -17.47 1.96 -0.28
N ARG A 107 -17.63 2.50 -1.49
CA ARG A 107 -18.96 2.84 -2.04
C ARG A 107 -19.76 1.61 -2.41
N PRO A 108 -21.01 1.46 -1.91
CA PRO A 108 -21.79 0.22 -2.01
C PRO A 108 -22.26 -0.13 -3.44
N ASN A 109 -22.29 0.81 -4.37
CA ASN A 109 -22.86 0.62 -5.71
C ASN A 109 -21.82 0.32 -6.80
N LYS A 110 -20.56 0.06 -6.44
CA LYS A 110 -19.50 -0.25 -7.39
C LYS A 110 -19.11 -1.71 -7.33
N ARG A 111 -18.92 -2.33 -8.50
CA ARG A 111 -18.44 -3.72 -8.59
C ARG A 111 -16.98 -3.79 -8.12
N PHE A 112 -16.64 -4.81 -7.37
CA PHE A 112 -15.29 -5.06 -6.86
C PHE A 112 -14.23 -5.03 -7.98
N SER A 113 -14.48 -5.72 -9.08
CA SER A 113 -13.57 -5.76 -10.24
C SER A 113 -13.34 -4.38 -10.86
N THR A 114 -14.39 -3.56 -10.99
CA THR A 114 -14.26 -2.20 -11.52
C THR A 114 -13.39 -1.32 -10.63
N LEU A 115 -13.57 -1.41 -9.30
CA LEU A 115 -12.77 -0.66 -8.34
C LEU A 115 -11.31 -1.11 -8.36
N MET A 116 -11.07 -2.43 -8.47
CA MET A 116 -9.72 -2.97 -8.60
C MET A 116 -9.04 -2.48 -9.87
N TRP A 117 -9.71 -2.50 -11.02
CA TRP A 117 -9.15 -1.96 -12.26
C TRP A 117 -8.82 -0.48 -12.15
N GLN A 118 -9.70 0.33 -11.54
CA GLN A 118 -9.44 1.75 -11.30
C GLN A 118 -8.20 1.96 -10.42
N SER A 119 -8.08 1.22 -9.33
CA SER A 119 -6.92 1.25 -8.44
C SER A 119 -5.62 0.90 -9.18
N VAL A 120 -5.61 -0.20 -9.91
CA VAL A 120 -4.46 -0.73 -10.66
C VAL A 120 -4.01 0.28 -11.72
N ILE A 121 -4.96 0.83 -12.49
CA ILE A 121 -4.69 1.84 -13.53
C ILE A 121 -4.14 3.11 -12.90
N CYS A 122 -4.70 3.59 -11.80
CA CYS A 122 -4.19 4.77 -11.09
C CYS A 122 -2.74 4.58 -10.64
N CYS A 123 -2.39 3.43 -10.05
CA CYS A 123 -1.02 3.16 -9.62
C CYS A 123 -0.04 3.12 -10.80
N LEU A 124 -0.40 2.46 -11.92
CA LEU A 124 0.46 2.40 -13.09
C LEU A 124 0.63 3.76 -13.77
N LEU A 125 -0.47 4.47 -13.99
CA LEU A 125 -0.42 5.82 -14.58
C LEU A 125 0.39 6.79 -13.72
N ALA A 126 0.26 6.70 -12.41
CA ALA A 126 1.04 7.53 -11.49
C ALA A 126 2.55 7.30 -11.65
N GLY A 127 2.98 6.03 -11.72
CA GLY A 127 4.38 5.70 -11.97
C GLY A 127 4.88 6.28 -13.30
N LEU A 128 4.12 6.10 -14.39
CA LEU A 128 4.46 6.63 -15.70
C LEU A 128 4.53 8.17 -15.72
N LEU A 129 3.55 8.83 -15.10
CA LEU A 129 3.52 10.29 -14.98
C LEU A 129 4.68 10.84 -14.12
N MET A 130 5.20 10.05 -13.18
CA MET A 130 6.40 10.39 -12.43
C MET A 130 7.67 10.17 -13.26
N TRP A 131 7.71 9.14 -14.09
CA TRP A 131 8.91 8.72 -14.83
C TRP A 131 9.12 9.49 -16.13
N ILE A 132 8.07 9.71 -16.95
CA ILE A 132 8.16 10.31 -18.27
C ILE A 132 8.77 11.72 -18.28
N PRO A 133 8.42 12.65 -17.35
CA PRO A 133 8.98 14.00 -17.35
C PRO A 133 10.51 14.04 -17.20
N ASP A 134 11.09 13.05 -16.51
CA ASP A 134 12.53 12.95 -16.31
C ASP A 134 13.29 12.79 -17.64
N TRP A 135 12.71 12.10 -18.62
CA TRP A 135 13.30 11.93 -19.96
C TRP A 135 13.45 13.26 -20.71
N PHE A 136 12.63 14.24 -20.38
CA PHE A 136 12.68 15.59 -20.93
C PHE A 136 13.46 16.57 -20.03
N GLY A 137 14.10 16.07 -18.98
CA GLY A 137 14.81 16.91 -18.00
C GLY A 137 13.89 17.85 -17.21
N VAL A 138 12.59 17.58 -17.19
CA VAL A 138 11.60 18.40 -16.49
C VAL A 138 11.37 17.84 -15.09
N MET A 139 11.82 18.58 -14.07
CA MET A 139 11.55 18.27 -12.67
C MET A 139 11.07 19.53 -11.95
N ASN A 140 9.91 19.44 -11.36
CA ASN A 140 9.34 20.50 -10.51
C ASN A 140 8.44 19.90 -9.43
N VAL A 141 7.94 20.72 -8.53
CA VAL A 141 7.08 20.29 -7.42
C VAL A 141 5.84 19.55 -7.93
N TRP A 142 5.22 19.99 -9.02
CA TRP A 142 4.00 19.41 -9.54
C TRP A 142 4.23 18.07 -10.24
N THR A 143 5.37 17.90 -10.93
CA THR A 143 5.74 16.61 -11.54
C THR A 143 6.06 15.54 -10.50
N LEU A 144 6.29 15.92 -9.24
CA LEU A 144 6.45 15.01 -8.10
C LEU A 144 5.10 14.79 -7.38
N LEU A 145 4.38 15.86 -7.03
CA LEU A 145 3.22 15.76 -6.16
C LEU A 145 1.97 15.21 -6.84
N VAL A 146 1.71 15.59 -8.11
CA VAL A 146 0.48 15.13 -8.80
C VAL A 146 0.53 13.61 -9.04
N PRO A 147 1.62 13.04 -9.58
CA PRO A 147 1.73 11.59 -9.69
C PRO A 147 1.71 10.89 -8.33
N ALA A 148 2.39 11.45 -7.31
CA ALA A 148 2.34 10.90 -5.96
C ALA A 148 0.91 10.85 -5.41
N ALA A 149 0.14 11.92 -5.51
CA ALA A 149 -1.25 11.96 -5.07
C ALA A 149 -2.12 10.92 -5.82
N LEU A 150 -1.90 10.75 -7.13
CA LEU A 150 -2.59 9.73 -7.93
C LEU A 150 -2.21 8.31 -7.47
N PHE A 151 -0.92 8.07 -7.14
CA PHE A 151 -0.48 6.78 -6.62
C PHE A 151 -1.09 6.50 -5.25
N PHE A 152 -1.07 7.48 -4.34
CA PHE A 152 -1.67 7.38 -3.01
C PHE A 152 -3.17 7.11 -3.09
N PHE A 153 -3.89 7.77 -4.03
CA PHE A 153 -5.29 7.49 -4.29
C PHE A 153 -5.52 6.04 -4.75
N GLY A 154 -4.74 5.57 -5.73
CA GLY A 154 -4.79 4.20 -6.22
C GLY A 154 -4.48 3.17 -5.14
N ALA A 155 -3.41 3.37 -4.37
CA ALA A 155 -3.03 2.52 -3.26
C ALA A 155 -4.07 2.54 -2.13
N GLY A 156 -4.65 3.72 -1.84
CA GLY A 156 -5.75 3.87 -0.88
C GLY A 156 -6.97 3.03 -1.24
N MET A 157 -7.31 2.94 -2.53
CA MET A 157 -8.34 2.01 -3.01
C MET A 157 -7.89 0.55 -2.91
N LEU A 158 -6.62 0.28 -3.24
CA LEU A 158 -6.06 -1.07 -3.29
C LEU A 158 -6.08 -1.77 -1.93
N PHE A 159 -5.69 -1.06 -0.87
CA PHE A 159 -5.52 -1.66 0.45
C PHE A 159 -6.78 -2.36 0.98
N PRO A 160 -7.95 -1.74 1.08
CA PRO A 160 -9.14 -2.42 1.57
C PRO A 160 -9.61 -3.53 0.62
N LEU A 161 -9.54 -3.31 -0.70
CA LEU A 161 -9.98 -4.28 -1.69
C LEU A 161 -9.08 -5.53 -1.70
N ALA A 162 -7.78 -5.36 -1.80
CA ALA A 162 -6.84 -6.48 -1.86
C ALA A 162 -6.77 -7.24 -0.52
N THR A 163 -6.89 -6.55 0.60
CA THR A 163 -6.95 -7.19 1.93
C THR A 163 -8.21 -8.04 2.07
N SER A 164 -9.37 -7.52 1.65
CA SER A 164 -10.62 -8.28 1.64
C SER A 164 -10.51 -9.50 0.72
N GLY A 165 -10.03 -9.33 -0.50
CA GLY A 165 -9.86 -10.43 -1.46
C GLY A 165 -8.86 -11.50 -0.99
N ALA A 166 -7.81 -11.11 -0.26
CA ALA A 166 -6.84 -12.05 0.30
C ALA A 166 -7.43 -12.92 1.42
N MET A 167 -8.37 -12.35 2.20
CA MET A 167 -8.96 -13.03 3.37
C MET A 167 -10.22 -13.82 3.04
N GLU A 168 -10.94 -13.46 2.00
CA GLU A 168 -12.23 -14.06 1.61
C GLU A 168 -12.20 -15.60 1.55
N PRO A 169 -11.18 -16.26 0.95
CA PRO A 169 -11.12 -17.72 0.89
C PRO A 169 -10.83 -18.41 2.23
N PHE A 170 -10.48 -17.64 3.28
CA PHE A 170 -9.93 -18.17 4.53
C PHE A 170 -10.64 -17.66 5.79
N PRO A 171 -11.97 -17.82 5.94
CA PRO A 171 -12.73 -17.26 7.06
C PRO A 171 -12.23 -17.78 8.43
N PHE A 172 -11.79 -19.05 8.50
CA PHE A 172 -11.25 -19.64 9.74
C PHE A 172 -9.78 -19.32 10.01
N LEU A 173 -9.06 -18.77 9.02
CA LEU A 173 -7.65 -18.36 9.12
C LEU A 173 -7.47 -16.84 8.99
N ALA A 174 -8.55 -16.05 9.08
CA ALA A 174 -8.53 -14.61 8.84
C ALA A 174 -7.48 -13.88 9.70
N GLY A 175 -7.35 -14.24 10.99
CA GLY A 175 -6.33 -13.68 11.87
C GLY A 175 -4.90 -14.00 11.42
N THR A 176 -4.63 -15.24 10.99
CA THR A 176 -3.30 -15.64 10.48
C THR A 176 -3.01 -14.98 9.13
N ALA A 177 -4.02 -14.93 8.24
CA ALA A 177 -3.90 -14.26 6.94
C ALA A 177 -3.63 -12.77 7.11
N GLY A 178 -4.37 -12.10 8.00
CA GLY A 178 -4.16 -10.69 8.31
C GLY A 178 -2.79 -10.38 8.91
N ALA A 179 -2.31 -11.21 9.81
CA ALA A 179 -0.95 -11.07 10.39
C ALA A 179 0.14 -11.24 9.32
N LEU A 180 -0.01 -12.24 8.42
CA LEU A 180 0.92 -12.44 7.31
C LEU A 180 0.88 -11.28 6.31
N VAL A 181 -0.30 -10.86 5.91
CA VAL A 181 -0.46 -9.71 5.00
C VAL A 181 0.20 -8.47 5.62
N GLY A 182 -0.16 -8.11 6.85
CA GLY A 182 0.40 -6.93 7.51
C GLY A 182 1.92 -7.02 7.72
N GLY A 183 2.43 -8.18 8.17
CA GLY A 183 3.86 -8.39 8.40
C GLY A 183 4.67 -8.34 7.10
N LEU A 184 4.28 -9.15 6.11
CA LEU A 184 5.03 -9.27 4.85
C LEU A 184 4.90 -8.02 3.98
N GLN A 185 3.75 -7.35 3.99
CA GLN A 185 3.57 -6.07 3.32
C GLN A 185 4.57 -5.02 3.84
N ASN A 186 4.73 -4.90 5.16
CA ASN A 186 5.67 -3.95 5.75
C ASN A 186 7.13 -4.33 5.49
N ILE A 187 7.49 -5.61 5.64
CA ILE A 187 8.86 -6.09 5.35
C ILE A 187 9.18 -5.88 3.88
N GLY A 188 8.31 -6.32 2.97
CA GLY A 188 8.53 -6.21 1.53
C GLY A 188 8.64 -4.75 1.07
N SER A 189 7.77 -3.87 1.55
CA SER A 189 7.82 -2.45 1.22
C SER A 189 9.08 -1.78 1.78
N GLY A 190 9.49 -2.13 3.01
CA GLY A 190 10.70 -1.60 3.63
C GLY A 190 11.97 -1.99 2.86
N VAL A 191 12.07 -3.24 2.39
CA VAL A 191 13.18 -3.69 1.53
C VAL A 191 13.20 -2.89 0.22
N LEU A 192 12.06 -2.77 -0.46
CA LEU A 192 11.96 -2.03 -1.71
C LEU A 192 12.23 -0.53 -1.55
N ALA A 193 11.76 0.09 -0.47
CA ALA A 193 12.06 1.48 -0.15
C ALA A 193 13.56 1.68 0.14
N SER A 194 14.20 0.74 0.85
CA SER A 194 15.64 0.79 1.09
C SER A 194 16.44 0.68 -0.21
N LEU A 195 16.02 -0.19 -1.13
CA LEU A 195 16.62 -0.31 -2.45
C LEU A 195 16.43 0.98 -3.27
N SER A 196 15.27 1.62 -3.20
CA SER A 196 15.03 2.89 -3.89
C SER A 196 15.94 4.02 -3.40
N ALA A 197 16.23 4.06 -2.09
CA ALA A 197 17.11 5.06 -1.50
C ALA A 197 18.59 4.87 -1.92
N MET A 198 18.97 3.68 -2.38
CA MET A 198 20.32 3.40 -2.91
C MET A 198 20.50 3.83 -4.38
N LEU A 199 19.42 4.10 -5.10
CA LEU A 199 19.47 4.59 -6.48
C LEU A 199 19.92 6.05 -6.52
N PRO A 200 20.55 6.50 -7.62
CA PRO A 200 20.93 7.91 -7.78
C PRO A 200 19.71 8.83 -7.67
N GLN A 201 19.79 9.79 -6.75
CA GLN A 201 18.71 10.76 -6.51
C GLN A 201 19.05 12.13 -7.14
N THR A 202 19.54 12.11 -8.37
CA THR A 202 19.86 13.30 -9.15
C THR A 202 18.66 13.91 -9.86
N GLY A 203 17.57 13.14 -9.98
CA GLY A 203 16.31 13.49 -10.62
C GLY A 203 15.19 12.55 -10.17
N GLN A 204 13.98 12.81 -10.66
CA GLN A 204 12.80 12.00 -10.31
C GLN A 204 12.73 10.64 -11.07
N GLY A 205 13.63 10.38 -12.01
CA GLY A 205 13.59 9.20 -12.88
C GLY A 205 13.71 7.89 -12.13
N SER A 206 14.62 7.79 -11.16
CA SER A 206 14.77 6.58 -10.33
C SER A 206 13.51 6.27 -9.52
N LEU A 207 12.90 7.29 -8.93
CA LEU A 207 11.63 7.17 -8.19
C LEU A 207 10.49 6.78 -9.14
N GLY A 208 10.38 7.46 -10.29
CA GLY A 208 9.36 7.19 -11.30
C GLY A 208 9.46 5.79 -11.88
N LEU A 209 10.67 5.30 -12.17
CA LEU A 209 10.92 3.93 -12.62
C LEU A 209 10.42 2.92 -11.56
N LEU A 210 10.77 3.10 -10.30
CA LEU A 210 10.36 2.20 -9.24
C LEU A 210 8.84 2.19 -9.05
N MET A 211 8.20 3.36 -9.02
CA MET A 211 6.73 3.46 -8.92
C MET A 211 6.05 2.81 -10.13
N THR A 212 6.63 2.93 -11.34
CA THR A 212 6.14 2.25 -12.54
C THR A 212 6.27 0.73 -12.43
N LEU A 213 7.41 0.23 -11.93
CA LEU A 213 7.61 -1.21 -11.70
C LEU A 213 6.62 -1.75 -10.66
N MET A 214 6.33 -0.99 -9.60
CA MET A 214 5.30 -1.39 -8.63
C MET A 214 3.91 -1.37 -9.25
N GLY A 215 3.58 -0.37 -10.06
CA GLY A 215 2.33 -0.33 -10.83
C GLY A 215 2.19 -1.53 -11.78
N LEU A 216 3.26 -1.89 -12.50
CA LEU A 216 3.30 -3.09 -13.36
C LEU A 216 3.12 -4.38 -12.55
N LEU A 217 3.80 -4.53 -11.41
CA LEU A 217 3.63 -5.67 -10.52
C LEU A 217 2.16 -5.83 -10.11
N ILE A 218 1.50 -4.73 -9.72
CA ILE A 218 0.09 -4.72 -9.33
C ILE A 218 -0.79 -5.16 -10.51
N VAL A 219 -0.55 -4.64 -11.73
CA VAL A 219 -1.26 -5.06 -12.95
C VAL A 219 -1.08 -6.55 -13.21
N LEU A 220 0.16 -7.04 -13.21
CA LEU A 220 0.50 -8.44 -13.51
C LEU A 220 -0.15 -9.40 -12.49
N CYS A 221 -0.24 -9.01 -11.23
CA CYS A 221 -0.91 -9.79 -10.20
C CYS A 221 -2.44 -9.74 -10.33
N TRP A 222 -3.00 -8.62 -10.82
CA TRP A 222 -4.44 -8.49 -10.99
C TRP A 222 -4.98 -9.25 -12.21
N LEU A 223 -4.26 -9.30 -13.31
CA LEU A 223 -4.71 -9.96 -14.56
C LEU A 223 -5.21 -11.39 -14.35
N PRO A 224 -4.46 -12.33 -13.71
CA PRO A 224 -4.92 -13.68 -13.50
C PRO A 224 -6.12 -13.77 -12.54
N LEU A 225 -6.27 -12.82 -11.62
CA LEU A 225 -7.43 -12.76 -10.73
C LEU A 225 -8.68 -12.31 -11.49
N ALA A 226 -8.56 -11.28 -12.32
CA ALA A 226 -9.65 -10.75 -13.12
C ALA A 226 -10.20 -11.81 -14.10
N THR A 227 -9.32 -12.57 -14.77
CA THR A 227 -9.74 -13.64 -15.68
C THR A 227 -10.48 -14.77 -14.96
N ARG A 228 -10.04 -15.14 -13.75
CA ARG A 228 -10.74 -16.17 -12.95
C ARG A 228 -12.14 -15.72 -12.53
N MET A 229 -12.30 -14.46 -12.11
CA MET A 229 -13.61 -13.91 -11.73
C MET A 229 -14.58 -13.87 -12.91
N SER A 230 -14.12 -13.55 -14.13
CA SER A 230 -14.95 -13.57 -15.33
C SER A 230 -15.45 -14.97 -15.69
N HIS A 231 -14.66 -16.02 -15.45
CA HIS A 231 -15.04 -17.41 -15.71
C HIS A 231 -16.01 -17.99 -14.66
N GLN A 232 -16.03 -17.44 -13.45
CA GLN A 232 -16.91 -17.91 -12.37
C GLN A 232 -18.32 -17.28 -12.42
N GLY A 233 -18.64 -16.51 -13.45
CA GLY A 233 -19.96 -15.89 -13.63
C GLY A 233 -20.28 -14.79 -12.59
N GLN A 234 -19.33 -14.42 -11.75
CA GLN A 234 -19.46 -13.22 -10.96
C GLN A 234 -19.38 -12.03 -11.92
N PRO A 235 -20.36 -11.12 -11.91
CA PRO A 235 -20.39 -10.02 -12.85
C PRO A 235 -19.14 -9.17 -12.71
N VAL A 236 -18.32 -9.16 -13.74
CA VAL A 236 -17.08 -8.37 -13.88
C VAL A 236 -17.38 -6.87 -13.79
#